data_addea63283a1a6b0f96d2c60b4054074
#
_entry.id   addea63283a1a6b0f96d2c60b4054074
#
_cell.length_a   1.000
_cell.length_b   1.000
_cell.length_c   1.000
_cell.angle_alpha   90.00
_cell.angle_beta   90.00
_cell.angle_gamma   90.00
#
_symmetry.space_group_name_H-M   'P 1'
#
loop_
_entity.id
_entity.type
_entity.pdbx_description
1 polymer ?
#
loop_
_entity_poly.entity_id
_entity_poly.type
_entity_poly.pdbx_seq_one_letter_code
_entity_poly.pdbx_strand_id
1 'polypeptide(L)'
;MIKILTISILFNFIFTINKILIPMDDSQTNHLKAYGVAFSSLEKQNKVEWLLNYRGGSFIINLDNSIKRECLLKNVLFETLSIEKISVIYSMLEQENMELVILDKTPKIAVYSPPNQQPWDDAVTLALTYAEIKYDVVFDDEVMNGDLYKYDWLHLHHEDFTGQYGKFYRYRNQNWYKEMENTFTKTAKKYNFDTVHKFKKTIAVKIRDYVSKGGFLFAMCSATDSFDIALSFYNVDFAHSIYDGTPIDKINISNVDFENGIAFENYELYTDPTIYEYSTIDYPSSHQPTTRSAESDYFTLSNFSAKWDPVPTMLVQNHVTNVNGFMGQTTGYNKEFLKSHVLILGEDLYSSQVKYIHGNIGKGTFTFLGGHDPEDYRHFVGDPPTELDLHRNSPGYRLILNNILFPAAKKKPKKT
;
A
#
# COMPACT_ATOMS: atom_id res chain seq x y z
N MET A 1 -61.03 -52.06 -9.72
CA MET A 1 -60.43 -50.75 -9.86
C MET A 1 -59.51 -50.50 -8.67
N ILE A 2 -58.22 -50.68 -8.84
CA ILE A 2 -57.19 -50.45 -7.80
C ILE A 2 -56.68 -49.03 -8.00
N LYS A 3 -56.91 -48.15 -6.99
CA LYS A 3 -56.30 -46.79 -6.98
C LYS A 3 -54.86 -46.89 -6.48
N ILE A 4 -53.90 -46.63 -7.37
CA ILE A 4 -52.48 -46.47 -7.02
C ILE A 4 -52.31 -45.08 -6.44
N LEU A 5 -51.95 -45.00 -5.17
CA LEU A 5 -51.64 -43.78 -4.46
C LEU A 5 -50.15 -43.47 -4.71
N THR A 6 -49.84 -42.49 -5.57
CA THR A 6 -48.47 -42.05 -5.83
C THR A 6 -48.06 -41.09 -4.71
N ILE A 7 -47.21 -41.54 -3.80
CA ILE A 7 -46.60 -40.69 -2.77
C ILE A 7 -45.38 -40.00 -3.42
N SER A 8 -45.52 -38.69 -3.73
CA SER A 8 -44.38 -37.83 -4.11
C SER A 8 -43.56 -37.47 -2.88
N ILE A 9 -42.41 -38.11 -2.74
CA ILE A 9 -41.43 -37.71 -1.74
C ILE A 9 -40.72 -36.44 -2.27
N LEU A 10 -41.08 -35.30 -1.75
CA LEU A 10 -40.32 -34.05 -1.93
C LEU A 10 -39.01 -34.17 -1.14
N PHE A 11 -37.91 -34.47 -1.81
CA PHE A 11 -36.58 -34.27 -1.27
C PHE A 11 -36.32 -32.78 -1.16
N ASN A 12 -36.53 -32.20 0.03
CA ASN A 12 -35.97 -30.91 0.38
C ASN A 12 -34.44 -31.03 0.45
N PHE A 13 -33.75 -30.65 -0.61
CA PHE A 13 -32.34 -30.38 -0.54
C PHE A 13 -32.14 -29.18 0.39
N ILE A 14 -31.87 -29.47 1.65
CA ILE A 14 -31.36 -28.44 2.58
C ILE A 14 -29.94 -28.16 2.08
N PHE A 15 -29.78 -27.09 1.30
CA PHE A 15 -28.46 -26.54 1.03
C PHE A 15 -27.91 -26.03 2.37
N THR A 16 -27.10 -26.84 3.01
CA THR A 16 -26.34 -26.40 4.19
C THR A 16 -25.33 -25.39 3.67
N ILE A 17 -25.61 -24.10 3.87
CA ILE A 17 -24.64 -23.04 3.59
C ILE A 17 -23.55 -23.17 4.66
N ASN A 18 -22.50 -23.88 4.33
CA ASN A 18 -21.33 -23.97 5.18
C ASN A 18 -20.41 -22.78 4.88
N LYS A 19 -20.26 -21.89 5.84
CA LYS A 19 -19.30 -20.78 5.81
C LYS A 19 -18.27 -20.95 6.91
N ILE A 20 -17.10 -20.39 6.71
CA ILE A 20 -16.10 -20.21 7.75
C ILE A 20 -15.90 -18.73 8.01
N LEU A 21 -15.61 -18.41 9.27
CA LEU A 21 -15.09 -17.15 9.72
C LEU A 21 -13.59 -17.28 9.95
N ILE A 22 -12.80 -16.44 9.35
CA ILE A 22 -11.39 -16.24 9.66
C ILE A 22 -11.30 -14.99 10.53
N PRO A 23 -11.15 -15.11 11.86
CA PRO A 23 -11.06 -13.97 12.75
C PRO A 23 -9.76 -13.21 12.49
N MET A 24 -9.78 -11.91 12.75
CA MET A 24 -8.63 -11.03 12.57
C MET A 24 -8.31 -10.23 13.85
N ASP A 25 -8.84 -10.69 14.98
CA ASP A 25 -8.50 -10.24 16.33
C ASP A 25 -7.28 -11.01 16.89
N ASP A 26 -6.95 -10.81 18.17
CA ASP A 26 -5.80 -11.44 18.83
C ASP A 26 -5.90 -12.97 18.95
N SER A 27 -7.05 -13.57 18.63
CA SER A 27 -7.18 -15.02 18.55
C SER A 27 -6.52 -15.62 17.32
N GLN A 28 -6.26 -14.82 16.27
CA GLN A 28 -5.63 -15.30 15.03
C GLN A 28 -4.16 -15.66 15.24
N THR A 29 -3.78 -16.85 14.80
CA THR A 29 -2.41 -17.35 14.90
C THR A 29 -1.46 -16.80 13.84
N ASN A 30 -2.00 -16.40 12.69
CA ASN A 30 -1.22 -15.83 11.58
C ASN A 30 -2.09 -14.87 10.76
N HIS A 31 -2.09 -13.60 11.14
CA HIS A 31 -2.84 -12.56 10.44
C HIS A 31 -2.40 -12.43 8.97
N LEU A 32 -1.09 -12.42 8.71
CA LEU A 32 -0.58 -12.16 7.37
C LEU A 32 -0.98 -13.25 6.38
N LYS A 33 -0.91 -14.52 6.78
CA LYS A 33 -1.37 -15.63 5.93
C LYS A 33 -2.89 -15.71 5.79
N ALA A 34 -3.65 -15.13 6.71
CA ALA A 34 -5.10 -15.03 6.58
C ALA A 34 -5.51 -14.18 5.36
N TYR A 35 -4.78 -13.10 5.05
CA TYR A 35 -4.97 -12.35 3.80
C TYR A 35 -4.67 -13.20 2.57
N GLY A 36 -3.62 -14.04 2.62
CA GLY A 36 -3.31 -14.98 1.54
C GLY A 36 -4.43 -15.98 1.29
N VAL A 37 -5.08 -16.48 2.34
CA VAL A 37 -6.27 -17.36 2.20
C VAL A 37 -7.44 -16.61 1.57
N ALA A 38 -7.71 -15.37 1.99
CA ALA A 38 -8.75 -14.54 1.39
C ALA A 38 -8.46 -14.27 -0.10
N PHE A 39 -7.22 -13.93 -0.44
CA PHE A 39 -6.79 -13.69 -1.83
C PHE A 39 -6.88 -14.96 -2.69
N SER A 40 -6.37 -16.08 -2.20
CA SER A 40 -6.48 -17.38 -2.87
C SER A 40 -7.93 -17.80 -3.13
N SER A 41 -8.85 -17.45 -2.23
CA SER A 41 -10.29 -17.68 -2.45
C SER A 41 -10.83 -16.86 -3.61
N LEU A 42 -10.37 -15.61 -3.77
CA LEU A 42 -10.73 -14.77 -4.93
C LEU A 42 -10.16 -15.36 -6.24
N GLU A 43 -8.91 -15.86 -6.22
CA GLU A 43 -8.32 -16.56 -7.39
C GLU A 43 -9.16 -17.76 -7.83
N LYS A 44 -9.80 -18.46 -6.89
CA LYS A 44 -10.73 -19.57 -7.14
C LYS A 44 -12.15 -19.10 -7.50
N GLN A 45 -12.32 -17.80 -7.77
CA GLN A 45 -13.62 -17.16 -8.10
C GLN A 45 -14.68 -17.26 -6.99
N ASN A 46 -14.26 -17.48 -5.75
CA ASN A 46 -15.13 -17.38 -4.59
C ASN A 46 -15.25 -15.92 -4.15
N LYS A 47 -16.44 -15.52 -3.71
CA LYS A 47 -16.62 -14.24 -3.04
C LYS A 47 -16.10 -14.33 -1.61
N VAL A 48 -15.47 -13.26 -1.15
CA VAL A 48 -15.05 -13.10 0.23
C VAL A 48 -15.84 -11.95 0.85
N GLU A 49 -16.40 -12.17 2.00
CA GLU A 49 -17.10 -11.15 2.78
C GLU A 49 -16.10 -10.58 3.80
N TRP A 50 -15.70 -9.33 3.63
CA TRP A 50 -14.82 -8.63 4.56
C TRP A 50 -15.68 -7.86 5.56
N LEU A 51 -15.61 -8.23 6.82
CA LEU A 51 -16.41 -7.66 7.91
C LEU A 51 -15.62 -6.55 8.60
N LEU A 52 -15.76 -5.32 8.12
CA LEU A 52 -15.05 -4.16 8.65
C LEU A 52 -15.37 -3.96 10.13
N ASN A 53 -14.37 -3.80 10.96
CA ASN A 53 -14.43 -3.68 12.43
C ASN A 53 -14.96 -4.89 13.21
N TYR A 54 -15.50 -5.92 12.56
CA TYR A 54 -15.90 -7.13 13.28
C TYR A 54 -14.68 -7.99 13.58
N ARG A 55 -14.36 -8.17 14.87
CA ARG A 55 -13.21 -8.94 15.35
C ARG A 55 -11.92 -8.60 14.57
N GLY A 56 -11.59 -7.30 14.48
CA GLY A 56 -10.42 -6.80 13.81
C GLY A 56 -10.46 -6.82 12.28
N GLY A 57 -11.63 -6.89 11.64
CA GLY A 57 -11.79 -6.92 10.18
C GLY A 57 -11.72 -8.33 9.58
N SER A 58 -12.53 -9.24 10.12
CA SER A 58 -12.58 -10.66 9.79
C SER A 58 -13.08 -10.95 8.38
N PHE A 59 -12.80 -12.17 7.88
CA PHE A 59 -13.31 -12.65 6.60
C PHE A 59 -14.33 -13.77 6.79
N ILE A 60 -15.42 -13.75 6.03
CA ILE A 60 -16.31 -14.89 5.86
C ILE A 60 -16.18 -15.42 4.42
N ILE A 61 -15.97 -16.71 4.29
CA ILE A 61 -15.74 -17.42 3.02
C ILE A 61 -16.64 -18.64 2.98
N ASN A 62 -17.14 -19.02 1.81
CA ASN A 62 -17.82 -20.30 1.63
C ASN A 62 -16.83 -21.43 1.91
N LEU A 63 -17.24 -22.36 2.77
CA LEU A 63 -16.42 -23.51 3.13
C LEU A 63 -16.37 -24.50 1.97
N ASP A 64 -15.17 -24.80 1.50
CA ASP A 64 -14.85 -26.00 0.75
C ASP A 64 -13.63 -26.70 1.37
N ASN A 65 -13.39 -27.94 0.96
CA ASN A 65 -12.28 -28.73 1.51
C ASN A 65 -10.91 -28.14 1.16
N SER A 66 -10.79 -27.40 0.06
CA SER A 66 -9.53 -26.78 -0.35
C SER A 66 -9.19 -25.61 0.54
N ILE A 67 -10.17 -24.75 0.87
CA ILE A 67 -9.99 -23.61 1.78
C ILE A 67 -9.68 -24.08 3.20
N LYS A 68 -10.41 -25.10 3.70
CA LYS A 68 -10.12 -25.69 5.01
C LYS A 68 -8.70 -26.22 5.10
N ARG A 69 -8.27 -26.98 4.08
CA ARG A 69 -6.91 -27.51 4.01
C ARG A 69 -5.88 -26.37 3.96
N GLU A 70 -6.13 -25.32 3.22
CA GLU A 70 -5.26 -24.17 3.10
C GLU A 70 -5.10 -23.46 4.45
N CYS A 71 -6.18 -23.19 5.18
CA CYS A 71 -6.12 -22.64 6.54
C CYS A 71 -5.24 -23.49 7.47
N LEU A 72 -5.42 -24.82 7.45
CA LEU A 72 -4.63 -25.73 8.28
C LEU A 72 -3.14 -25.71 7.91
N LEU A 73 -2.81 -25.76 6.61
CA LEU A 73 -1.43 -25.74 6.14
C LEU A 73 -0.71 -24.42 6.44
N LYS A 74 -1.44 -23.30 6.41
CA LYS A 74 -0.91 -21.96 6.66
C LYS A 74 -0.98 -21.55 8.14
N ASN A 75 -1.43 -22.45 9.02
CA ASN A 75 -1.67 -22.15 10.43
C ASN A 75 -2.57 -20.92 10.64
N VAL A 76 -3.65 -20.85 9.87
CA VAL A 76 -4.67 -19.80 9.96
C VAL A 76 -5.87 -20.32 10.74
N LEU A 77 -6.20 -19.65 11.85
CA LEU A 77 -7.39 -20.01 12.64
C LEU A 77 -8.66 -19.72 11.85
N PHE A 78 -9.62 -20.62 11.91
CA PHE A 78 -10.95 -20.44 11.35
C PHE A 78 -12.03 -21.11 12.22
N GLU A 79 -13.26 -20.61 12.11
CA GLU A 79 -14.44 -21.15 12.78
C GLU A 79 -15.48 -21.55 11.75
N THR A 80 -16.06 -22.76 11.87
CA THR A 80 -17.21 -23.14 11.05
C THR A 80 -18.46 -22.45 11.60
N LEU A 81 -19.21 -21.79 10.73
CA LEU A 81 -20.40 -21.03 11.09
C LEU A 81 -21.68 -21.86 10.83
N SER A 82 -22.56 -21.89 11.83
CA SER A 82 -23.97 -22.30 11.62
C SER A 82 -24.78 -21.13 11.05
N ILE A 83 -25.96 -21.41 10.52
CA ILE A 83 -26.89 -20.40 9.98
C ILE A 83 -27.26 -19.38 11.07
N GLU A 84 -27.49 -19.85 12.27
CA GLU A 84 -27.82 -19.00 13.43
C GLU A 84 -26.68 -18.05 13.77
N LYS A 85 -25.43 -18.54 13.80
CA LYS A 85 -24.25 -17.68 14.03
C LYS A 85 -24.07 -16.63 12.92
N ILE A 86 -24.28 -16.99 11.66
CA ILE A 86 -24.23 -16.06 10.52
C ILE A 86 -25.29 -14.95 10.71
N SER A 87 -26.51 -15.33 11.09
CA SER A 87 -27.59 -14.37 11.32
C SER A 87 -27.27 -13.40 12.46
N VAL A 88 -26.70 -13.89 13.55
CA VAL A 88 -26.25 -13.05 14.68
C VAL A 88 -25.16 -12.06 14.25
N ILE A 89 -24.14 -12.54 13.51
CA ILE A 89 -23.07 -11.68 13.00
C ILE A 89 -23.64 -10.56 12.13
N TYR A 90 -24.52 -10.88 11.17
CA TYR A 90 -25.11 -9.86 10.29
C TYR A 90 -25.98 -8.87 11.03
N SER A 91 -26.72 -9.32 12.06
CA SER A 91 -27.48 -8.41 12.92
C SER A 91 -26.58 -7.43 13.69
N MET A 92 -25.41 -7.90 14.17
CA MET A 92 -24.41 -7.03 14.83
C MET A 92 -23.85 -5.98 13.85
N LEU A 93 -23.56 -6.38 12.60
CA LEU A 93 -23.06 -5.44 11.57
C LEU A 93 -24.06 -4.30 11.32
N GLU A 94 -25.35 -4.56 11.40
CA GLU A 94 -26.39 -3.52 11.21
C GLU A 94 -26.45 -2.52 12.37
N GLN A 95 -26.23 -2.98 13.58
CA GLN A 95 -26.42 -2.18 14.82
C GLN A 95 -25.19 -1.36 15.21
N GLU A 96 -23.99 -1.87 14.95
CA GLU A 96 -22.72 -1.27 15.40
C GLU A 96 -21.96 -0.56 14.28
N ASN A 97 -20.81 0.06 14.62
CA ASN A 97 -19.90 0.67 13.63
C ASN A 97 -19.12 -0.42 12.88
N MET A 98 -19.82 -1.27 12.19
CA MET A 98 -19.34 -2.38 11.38
C MET A 98 -19.96 -2.36 10.00
N GLU A 99 -19.32 -2.95 9.01
CA GLU A 99 -19.85 -3.01 7.65
C GLU A 99 -19.39 -4.28 6.93
N LEU A 100 -20.28 -4.80 6.07
CA LEU A 100 -19.98 -5.90 5.17
C LEU A 100 -19.51 -5.36 3.81
N VAL A 101 -18.31 -5.69 3.41
CA VAL A 101 -17.77 -5.40 2.08
C VAL A 101 -17.57 -6.70 1.31
N ILE A 102 -18.16 -6.79 0.12
CA ILE A 102 -17.95 -7.93 -0.77
C ILE A 102 -16.69 -7.72 -1.59
N LEU A 103 -15.75 -8.65 -1.50
CA LEU A 103 -14.64 -8.79 -2.42
C LEU A 103 -15.05 -9.80 -3.49
N ASP A 104 -15.04 -9.40 -4.77
CA ASP A 104 -15.59 -10.22 -5.86
C ASP A 104 -14.66 -10.38 -7.07
N LYS A 105 -13.45 -9.77 -7.01
CA LYS A 105 -12.43 -9.96 -8.03
C LYS A 105 -11.05 -10.12 -7.41
N THR A 106 -10.17 -10.82 -8.09
CA THR A 106 -8.74 -10.90 -7.73
C THR A 106 -8.01 -9.67 -8.27
N PRO A 107 -7.41 -8.83 -7.42
CA PRO A 107 -6.59 -7.72 -7.90
C PRO A 107 -5.37 -8.20 -8.68
N LYS A 108 -5.06 -7.51 -9.77
CA LYS A 108 -3.79 -7.66 -10.48
C LYS A 108 -2.80 -6.66 -9.91
N ILE A 109 -1.71 -7.18 -9.35
CA ILE A 109 -0.74 -6.42 -8.57
C ILE A 109 0.54 -6.26 -9.37
N ALA A 110 1.05 -5.03 -9.44
CA ALA A 110 2.38 -4.71 -9.94
C ALA A 110 3.23 -4.07 -8.84
N VAL A 111 4.50 -4.42 -8.81
CA VAL A 111 5.53 -3.77 -8.00
C VAL A 111 6.52 -3.12 -8.93
N TYR A 112 6.68 -1.80 -8.81
CA TYR A 112 7.65 -1.06 -9.58
C TYR A 112 9.03 -1.17 -8.91
N SER A 113 9.93 -1.89 -9.53
CA SER A 113 11.27 -2.17 -8.99
C SER A 113 12.29 -2.27 -10.12
N PRO A 114 13.51 -1.72 -9.93
CA PRO A 114 14.57 -1.84 -10.93
C PRO A 114 15.01 -3.30 -11.11
N PRO A 115 15.55 -3.66 -12.28
CA PRO A 115 15.91 -5.05 -12.60
C PRO A 115 17.18 -5.56 -11.86
N ASN A 116 17.93 -4.67 -11.22
CA ASN A 116 19.13 -5.01 -10.45
C ASN A 116 18.80 -5.15 -8.95
N GLN A 117 19.57 -5.98 -8.26
CA GLN A 117 19.39 -6.20 -6.82
C GLN A 117 19.64 -4.90 -6.04
N GLN A 118 18.67 -4.55 -5.20
CA GLN A 118 18.80 -3.44 -4.25
C GLN A 118 19.59 -3.88 -3.01
N PRO A 119 20.30 -2.97 -2.33
CA PRO A 119 20.99 -3.27 -1.08
C PRO A 119 20.06 -3.28 0.15
N TRP A 120 18.78 -3.15 -0.03
CA TRP A 120 17.71 -3.19 0.97
C TRP A 120 16.54 -4.03 0.49
N ASP A 121 15.72 -4.49 1.39
CA ASP A 121 14.49 -5.21 1.11
C ASP A 121 13.31 -4.26 0.85
N ASP A 122 12.21 -4.84 0.38
CA ASP A 122 10.94 -4.17 0.15
C ASP A 122 9.87 -4.84 1.02
N ALA A 123 9.34 -4.10 1.99
CA ALA A 123 8.35 -4.60 2.94
C ALA A 123 7.07 -5.14 2.25
N VAL A 124 6.68 -4.56 1.12
CA VAL A 124 5.49 -5.01 0.38
C VAL A 124 5.76 -6.34 -0.31
N THR A 125 6.90 -6.50 -0.97
CA THR A 125 7.27 -7.79 -1.60
C THR A 125 7.47 -8.89 -0.57
N LEU A 126 8.01 -8.57 0.61
CA LEU A 126 8.07 -9.50 1.75
C LEU A 126 6.67 -9.92 2.19
N ALA A 127 5.74 -8.97 2.38
CA ALA A 127 4.36 -9.27 2.76
C ALA A 127 3.63 -10.12 1.73
N LEU A 128 3.75 -9.77 0.44
CA LEU A 128 3.12 -10.51 -0.66
C LEU A 128 3.68 -11.94 -0.76
N THR A 129 4.99 -12.09 -0.67
CA THR A 129 5.67 -13.40 -0.72
C THR A 129 5.27 -14.25 0.47
N TYR A 130 5.27 -13.69 1.68
CA TYR A 130 4.87 -14.41 2.89
C TYR A 130 3.40 -14.84 2.86
N ALA A 131 2.50 -13.96 2.42
CA ALA A 131 1.09 -14.26 2.26
C ALA A 131 0.78 -15.15 1.05
N GLU A 132 1.78 -15.44 0.20
CA GLU A 132 1.65 -16.21 -1.05
C GLU A 132 0.69 -15.54 -2.07
N ILE A 133 0.74 -14.21 -2.13
CA ILE A 133 -0.01 -13.39 -3.08
C ILE A 133 0.89 -13.07 -4.28
N LYS A 134 0.41 -13.38 -5.49
CA LYS A 134 1.17 -13.18 -6.74
C LYS A 134 1.20 -11.72 -7.15
N TYR A 135 2.33 -11.29 -7.69
CA TYR A 135 2.52 -9.98 -8.26
C TYR A 135 3.47 -10.05 -9.46
N ASP A 136 3.40 -9.04 -10.32
CA ASP A 136 4.34 -8.85 -11.41
C ASP A 136 5.30 -7.70 -11.07
N VAL A 137 6.56 -7.83 -11.49
CA VAL A 137 7.53 -6.73 -11.40
C VAL A 137 7.48 -5.93 -12.68
N VAL A 138 7.35 -4.61 -12.55
CA VAL A 138 7.36 -3.64 -13.66
C VAL A 138 8.42 -2.57 -13.38
N PHE A 139 8.92 -1.93 -14.41
CA PHE A 139 9.85 -0.83 -14.27
C PHE A 139 9.63 0.23 -15.34
N ASP A 140 10.64 1.05 -15.61
CA ASP A 140 10.59 2.18 -16.55
C ASP A 140 10.06 1.79 -17.94
N ASP A 141 10.46 0.63 -18.45
CA ASP A 141 10.06 0.18 -19.80
C ASP A 141 8.56 -0.12 -19.85
N GLU A 142 8.01 -0.85 -18.88
CA GLU A 142 6.59 -1.16 -18.83
C GLU A 142 5.74 0.11 -18.63
N VAL A 143 6.23 1.06 -17.84
CA VAL A 143 5.56 2.37 -17.67
C VAL A 143 5.56 3.15 -18.98
N MET A 144 6.70 3.22 -19.67
CA MET A 144 6.82 3.91 -20.97
C MET A 144 5.95 3.29 -22.06
N ASN A 145 5.85 1.97 -22.08
CA ASN A 145 5.02 1.20 -23.02
C ASN A 145 3.51 1.29 -22.72
N GLY A 146 3.12 1.81 -21.54
CA GLY A 146 1.72 1.90 -21.14
C GLY A 146 1.15 0.60 -20.56
N ASP A 147 1.99 -0.30 -20.06
CA ASP A 147 1.57 -1.61 -19.55
C ASP A 147 0.86 -1.54 -18.19
N LEU A 148 0.96 -0.42 -17.47
CA LEU A 148 0.33 -0.25 -16.14
C LEU A 148 -1.19 -0.47 -16.18
N TYR A 149 -1.86 -0.23 -17.31
CA TYR A 149 -3.32 -0.43 -17.43
C TYR A 149 -3.77 -1.89 -17.36
N LYS A 150 -2.81 -2.83 -17.30
CA LYS A 150 -3.09 -4.25 -17.04
C LYS A 150 -3.34 -4.56 -15.57
N TYR A 151 -2.97 -3.64 -14.67
CA TYR A 151 -2.95 -3.82 -13.22
C TYR A 151 -4.01 -2.96 -12.54
N ASP A 152 -4.53 -3.49 -11.42
CA ASP A 152 -5.46 -2.78 -10.56
C ASP A 152 -4.73 -1.99 -9.47
N TRP A 153 -3.52 -2.43 -9.10
CA TRP A 153 -2.74 -1.92 -7.98
C TRP A 153 -1.25 -1.84 -8.34
N LEU A 154 -0.62 -0.72 -8.02
CA LEU A 154 0.79 -0.45 -8.25
C LEU A 154 1.47 -0.04 -6.95
N HIS A 155 2.61 -0.67 -6.64
CA HIS A 155 3.46 -0.31 -5.52
C HIS A 155 4.72 0.43 -5.97
N LEU A 156 5.07 1.48 -5.20
CA LEU A 156 6.34 2.20 -5.25
C LEU A 156 6.93 2.22 -3.84
N HIS A 157 8.24 1.97 -3.68
CA HIS A 157 8.86 1.96 -2.35
C HIS A 157 10.05 2.91 -2.23
N HIS A 158 11.18 2.55 -2.80
CA HIS A 158 12.44 3.29 -2.67
C HIS A 158 12.79 4.14 -3.87
N GLU A 159 11.91 4.20 -4.86
CA GLU A 159 12.21 4.85 -6.12
C GLU A 159 12.29 6.36 -5.96
N ASP A 160 13.31 6.90 -6.58
CA ASP A 160 13.49 8.33 -6.73
C ASP A 160 13.00 8.81 -8.09
N PHE A 161 11.93 9.58 -8.09
CA PHE A 161 11.39 10.21 -9.30
C PHE A 161 11.99 11.58 -9.58
N THR A 162 12.91 12.04 -8.76
CA THR A 162 13.60 13.32 -8.92
C THR A 162 14.88 13.24 -9.74
N GLY A 163 15.41 12.03 -9.94
CA GLY A 163 16.66 11.79 -10.64
C GLY A 163 17.92 12.11 -9.82
N GLN A 164 17.79 12.19 -8.51
CA GLN A 164 18.91 12.42 -7.58
C GLN A 164 19.47 11.12 -6.98
N TYR A 165 19.12 9.97 -7.58
CA TYR A 165 19.59 8.64 -7.18
C TYR A 165 19.37 8.34 -5.69
N GLY A 166 18.18 8.65 -5.18
CA GLY A 166 17.80 8.45 -3.80
C GLY A 166 18.56 9.32 -2.79
N LYS A 167 19.26 10.35 -3.27
CA LYS A 167 20.19 11.16 -2.46
C LYS A 167 21.31 10.35 -1.79
N PHE A 168 21.65 9.21 -2.38
CA PHE A 168 22.71 8.31 -1.90
C PHE A 168 24.10 8.66 -2.42
N TYR A 169 24.37 9.91 -2.79
CA TYR A 169 25.65 10.35 -3.37
C TYR A 169 26.87 9.97 -2.52
N ARG A 170 26.75 9.87 -1.20
CA ARG A 170 27.79 9.37 -0.31
C ARG A 170 28.27 7.95 -0.66
N TYR A 171 27.40 7.14 -1.28
CA TYR A 171 27.67 5.77 -1.71
C TYR A 171 28.13 5.64 -3.17
N ARG A 172 28.44 6.75 -3.88
CA ARG A 172 28.80 6.79 -5.30
C ARG A 172 29.94 5.87 -5.71
N ASN A 173 30.78 5.42 -4.77
CA ASN A 173 31.86 4.47 -5.02
C ASN A 173 31.43 3.00 -4.90
N GLN A 174 30.26 2.72 -4.35
CA GLN A 174 29.71 1.37 -4.20
C GLN A 174 29.23 0.82 -5.54
N ASN A 175 29.31 -0.49 -5.72
CA ASN A 175 28.92 -1.14 -6.98
C ASN A 175 27.43 -0.95 -7.28
N TRP A 176 26.55 -1.15 -6.30
CA TRP A 176 25.13 -0.99 -6.46
C TRP A 176 24.73 0.43 -6.92
N TYR A 177 25.40 1.47 -6.40
CA TYR A 177 25.12 2.85 -6.82
C TYR A 177 25.54 3.08 -8.29
N LYS A 178 26.72 2.61 -8.69
CA LYS A 178 27.20 2.69 -10.08
C LYS A 178 26.29 1.93 -11.05
N GLU A 179 25.79 0.78 -10.64
CA GLU A 179 24.85 -0.03 -11.42
C GLU A 179 23.51 0.69 -11.58
N MET A 180 22.99 1.29 -10.52
CA MET A 180 21.78 2.11 -10.54
C MET A 180 21.94 3.30 -11.48
N GLU A 181 22.99 4.09 -11.32
CA GLU A 181 23.30 5.26 -12.18
C GLU A 181 23.42 4.86 -13.65
N ASN A 182 24.15 3.77 -13.94
CA ASN A 182 24.32 3.26 -15.31
C ASN A 182 23.00 2.78 -15.91
N THR A 183 22.18 2.06 -15.15
CA THR A 183 20.86 1.56 -15.56
C THR A 183 19.93 2.73 -15.91
N PHE A 184 19.81 3.70 -15.02
CA PHE A 184 18.92 4.86 -15.22
C PHE A 184 19.38 5.73 -16.38
N THR A 185 20.70 5.98 -16.49
CA THR A 185 21.27 6.76 -17.61
C THR A 185 21.03 6.06 -18.97
N LYS A 186 21.22 4.74 -19.04
CA LYS A 186 20.96 3.96 -20.26
C LYS A 186 19.48 4.00 -20.64
N THR A 187 18.60 3.86 -19.67
CA THR A 187 17.15 3.88 -19.93
C THR A 187 16.68 5.27 -20.35
N ALA A 188 17.15 6.33 -19.70
CA ALA A 188 16.84 7.70 -20.12
C ALA A 188 17.27 7.94 -21.59
N LYS A 189 18.48 7.57 -21.96
CA LYS A 189 19.00 7.68 -23.34
C LYS A 189 18.19 6.84 -24.34
N LYS A 190 17.76 5.64 -23.98
CA LYS A 190 16.89 4.78 -24.81
C LYS A 190 15.60 5.50 -25.20
N TYR A 191 15.05 6.31 -24.32
CA TYR A 191 13.84 7.10 -24.56
C TYR A 191 14.10 8.54 -25.00
N ASN A 192 15.33 8.87 -25.44
CA ASN A 192 15.76 10.17 -25.95
C ASN A 192 15.67 11.31 -24.90
N PHE A 193 15.91 11.01 -23.64
CA PHE A 193 16.05 12.03 -22.60
C PHE A 193 17.52 12.34 -22.35
N ASP A 194 17.84 13.63 -22.19
CA ASP A 194 19.19 14.12 -21.94
C ASP A 194 19.67 13.79 -20.54
N THR A 195 18.75 13.81 -19.55
CA THR A 195 19.04 13.57 -18.13
C THR A 195 18.08 12.56 -17.52
N VAL A 196 18.53 11.85 -16.48
CA VAL A 196 17.70 10.95 -15.67
C VAL A 196 16.58 11.75 -14.98
N HIS A 197 16.87 12.96 -14.54
CA HIS A 197 15.91 13.88 -13.91
C HIS A 197 14.66 14.11 -14.80
N LYS A 198 14.84 14.50 -16.07
CA LYS A 198 13.71 14.69 -17.00
C LYS A 198 12.96 13.39 -17.26
N PHE A 199 13.69 12.28 -17.39
CA PHE A 199 13.11 10.98 -17.66
C PHE A 199 12.23 10.50 -16.48
N LYS A 200 12.76 10.52 -15.25
CA LYS A 200 12.02 10.06 -14.06
C LYS A 200 10.78 10.91 -13.75
N LYS A 201 10.83 12.21 -13.98
CA LYS A 201 9.62 13.05 -13.90
C LYS A 201 8.56 12.65 -14.93
N THR A 202 8.98 12.26 -16.15
CA THR A 202 8.04 11.73 -17.15
C THR A 202 7.44 10.39 -16.73
N ILE A 203 8.21 9.52 -16.10
CA ILE A 203 7.69 8.28 -15.48
C ILE A 203 6.63 8.61 -14.42
N ALA A 204 6.89 9.56 -13.53
CA ALA A 204 5.92 9.99 -12.52
C ALA A 204 4.60 10.48 -13.14
N VAL A 205 4.66 11.29 -14.21
CA VAL A 205 3.46 11.74 -14.94
C VAL A 205 2.67 10.57 -15.52
N LYS A 206 3.33 9.57 -16.11
CA LYS A 206 2.65 8.38 -16.63
C LYS A 206 1.98 7.54 -15.56
N ILE A 207 2.62 7.41 -14.39
CA ILE A 207 2.04 6.74 -13.23
C ILE A 207 0.82 7.53 -12.72
N ARG A 208 0.93 8.87 -12.58
CA ARG A 208 -0.22 9.71 -12.22
C ARG A 208 -1.38 9.53 -13.20
N ASP A 209 -1.11 9.48 -14.51
CA ASP A 209 -2.13 9.27 -15.52
C ASP A 209 -2.81 7.90 -15.40
N TYR A 210 -2.05 6.85 -15.07
CA TYR A 210 -2.61 5.53 -14.75
C TYR A 210 -3.56 5.62 -13.53
N VAL A 211 -3.14 6.27 -12.44
CA VAL A 211 -3.98 6.45 -11.25
C VAL A 211 -5.24 7.23 -11.61
N SER A 212 -5.11 8.37 -12.30
CA SER A 212 -6.25 9.24 -12.65
C SER A 212 -7.31 8.52 -13.49
N LYS A 213 -6.94 7.48 -14.22
CA LYS A 213 -7.84 6.65 -15.03
C LYS A 213 -8.47 5.48 -14.29
N GLY A 214 -8.13 5.28 -13.04
CA GLY A 214 -8.78 4.29 -12.16
C GLY A 214 -7.84 3.30 -11.49
N GLY A 215 -6.51 3.43 -11.65
CA GLY A 215 -5.53 2.64 -10.94
C GLY A 215 -5.46 3.00 -9.46
N PHE A 216 -4.95 2.08 -8.66
CA PHE A 216 -4.63 2.33 -7.26
C PHE A 216 -3.12 2.36 -7.07
N LEU A 217 -2.62 3.44 -6.49
CA LEU A 217 -1.21 3.63 -6.13
C LEU A 217 -1.01 3.45 -4.64
N PHE A 218 -0.10 2.56 -4.26
CA PHE A 218 0.40 2.44 -2.90
C PHE A 218 1.88 2.77 -2.88
N ALA A 219 2.28 3.84 -2.20
CA ALA A 219 3.67 4.23 -2.11
C ALA A 219 4.15 4.30 -0.66
N MET A 220 5.42 3.96 -0.46
CA MET A 220 6.09 3.99 0.82
C MET A 220 7.44 4.71 0.72
N CYS A 221 7.99 5.06 1.87
CA CYS A 221 9.33 5.63 1.99
C CYS A 221 9.57 6.82 1.02
N SER A 222 10.75 6.89 0.42
CA SER A 222 11.15 7.98 -0.49
C SER A 222 10.35 8.04 -1.80
N ALA A 223 9.61 7.01 -2.15
CA ALA A 223 8.74 7.07 -3.33
C ALA A 223 7.51 7.96 -3.13
N THR A 224 7.15 8.33 -1.91
CA THR A 224 5.97 9.15 -1.61
C THR A 224 6.19 10.61 -1.96
N ASP A 225 7.16 11.25 -1.34
CA ASP A 225 7.48 12.66 -1.56
C ASP A 225 8.23 12.89 -2.87
N SER A 226 9.19 12.03 -3.24
CA SER A 226 9.91 12.17 -4.52
C SER A 226 8.97 12.09 -5.73
N PHE A 227 7.92 11.28 -5.66
CA PHE A 227 6.88 11.21 -6.68
C PHE A 227 6.09 12.52 -6.79
N ASP A 228 5.62 13.05 -5.67
CA ASP A 228 4.84 14.29 -5.64
C ASP A 228 5.68 15.49 -6.06
N ILE A 229 6.95 15.56 -5.62
CA ILE A 229 7.95 16.54 -6.04
C ILE A 229 8.16 16.49 -7.56
N ALA A 230 8.34 15.31 -8.13
CA ALA A 230 8.54 15.13 -9.56
C ALA A 230 7.37 15.69 -10.39
N LEU A 231 6.16 15.60 -9.87
CA LEU A 231 4.94 16.15 -10.50
C LEU A 231 4.86 17.66 -10.35
N SER A 232 5.02 18.17 -9.13
CA SER A 232 4.88 19.60 -8.83
C SER A 232 5.99 20.46 -9.48
N PHE A 233 7.18 19.90 -9.60
CA PHE A 233 8.35 20.55 -10.19
C PHE A 233 8.68 20.01 -11.59
N TYR A 234 7.70 19.56 -12.35
CA TYR A 234 7.92 18.93 -13.66
C TYR A 234 8.76 19.78 -14.61
N ASN A 235 8.51 21.09 -14.66
CA ASN A 235 9.17 22.05 -15.55
C ASN A 235 10.42 22.70 -14.95
N VAL A 236 10.88 22.31 -13.77
CA VAL A 236 11.99 22.92 -13.05
C VAL A 236 13.11 21.89 -12.90
N ASP A 237 14.32 22.24 -13.32
CA ASP A 237 15.50 21.44 -13.01
C ASP A 237 16.00 21.82 -11.60
N PHE A 238 15.83 20.92 -10.65
CA PHE A 238 16.30 21.10 -9.27
C PHE A 238 17.32 20.04 -8.85
N ALA A 239 17.69 19.14 -9.76
CA ALA A 239 18.74 18.17 -9.50
C ALA A 239 20.10 18.88 -9.49
N HIS A 240 20.88 18.69 -8.40
CA HIS A 240 22.20 19.29 -8.33
C HIS A 240 23.11 18.74 -9.42
N SER A 241 23.97 19.60 -9.99
CA SER A 241 24.88 19.26 -11.11
C SER A 241 25.80 18.06 -10.89
N ILE A 242 25.97 17.62 -9.65
CA ILE A 242 26.72 16.39 -9.35
C ILE A 242 26.01 15.10 -9.83
N TYR A 243 24.70 15.16 -10.06
CA TYR A 243 23.91 14.03 -10.51
C TYR A 243 23.82 13.91 -12.03
N ASP A 244 23.73 15.04 -12.75
CA ASP A 244 23.49 15.02 -14.19
C ASP A 244 24.35 16.00 -15.01
N GLY A 245 25.18 16.81 -14.33
CA GLY A 245 26.06 17.78 -14.97
C GLY A 245 25.38 19.08 -15.42
N THR A 246 24.08 19.24 -15.19
CA THR A 246 23.30 20.45 -15.52
C THR A 246 23.18 21.39 -14.31
N PRO A 247 23.09 22.71 -14.52
CA PRO A 247 22.87 23.66 -13.42
C PRO A 247 21.42 23.61 -12.95
N ILE A 248 21.21 23.82 -11.66
CA ILE A 248 19.86 23.98 -11.09
C ILE A 248 19.19 25.24 -11.62
N ASP A 249 17.91 25.11 -12.02
CA ASP A 249 17.08 26.26 -12.37
C ASP A 249 16.83 27.16 -11.15
N LYS A 250 16.55 28.44 -11.44
CA LYS A 250 16.06 29.33 -10.40
C LYS A 250 14.63 28.91 -10.01
N ILE A 251 14.48 28.40 -8.79
CA ILE A 251 13.19 28.00 -8.25
C ILE A 251 12.41 29.25 -7.84
N ASN A 252 11.26 29.47 -8.48
CA ASN A 252 10.31 30.55 -8.15
C ASN A 252 8.90 29.94 -8.09
N ILE A 253 8.03 30.56 -7.34
CA ILE A 253 6.63 30.13 -7.21
C ILE A 253 5.89 30.09 -8.57
N SER A 254 6.35 30.90 -9.54
CA SER A 254 5.75 30.98 -10.88
C SER A 254 6.07 29.79 -11.81
N ASN A 255 7.09 28.98 -11.48
CA ASN A 255 7.48 27.82 -12.27
C ASN A 255 7.23 26.48 -11.54
N VAL A 256 6.68 26.54 -10.33
CA VAL A 256 6.22 25.39 -9.56
C VAL A 256 4.70 25.27 -9.70
N ASP A 257 4.21 24.08 -9.94
CA ASP A 257 2.79 23.80 -10.10
C ASP A 257 2.35 22.70 -9.12
N PHE A 258 1.99 23.11 -7.90
CA PHE A 258 1.51 22.18 -6.88
C PHE A 258 0.20 21.49 -7.25
N GLU A 259 -0.61 22.02 -8.19
CA GLU A 259 -1.82 21.35 -8.65
C GLU A 259 -1.51 20.03 -9.38
N ASN A 260 -0.32 19.92 -9.96
CA ASN A 260 0.13 18.67 -10.57
C ASN A 260 0.51 17.59 -9.56
N GLY A 261 0.92 17.96 -8.34
CA GLY A 261 1.14 17.03 -7.23
C GLY A 261 -0.18 16.43 -6.74
N ILE A 262 -0.13 15.30 -6.05
CA ILE A 262 -1.34 14.58 -5.66
C ILE A 262 -1.65 14.68 -4.16
N ALA A 263 -0.64 14.86 -3.31
CA ALA A 263 -0.79 14.82 -1.85
C ALA A 263 -0.33 16.09 -1.14
N PHE A 264 0.68 16.79 -1.66
CA PHE A 264 1.36 17.86 -0.94
C PHE A 264 1.37 19.18 -1.72
N GLU A 265 1.45 20.29 -0.99
CA GLU A 265 1.56 21.66 -1.52
C GLU A 265 2.34 22.58 -0.60
N ASN A 266 2.88 23.70 -1.14
CA ASN A 266 3.54 24.78 -0.39
C ASN A 266 4.81 24.38 0.37
N TYR A 267 5.43 23.25 0.06
CA TYR A 267 6.69 22.80 0.64
C TYR A 267 7.91 23.37 -0.09
N GLU A 268 9.07 23.32 0.58
CA GLU A 268 10.35 23.77 0.05
C GLU A 268 11.28 22.58 -0.23
N LEU A 269 12.09 22.69 -1.31
CA LEU A 269 13.04 21.64 -1.69
C LEU A 269 14.41 21.86 -1.02
N TYR A 270 15.04 20.74 -0.64
CA TYR A 270 16.44 20.70 -0.28
C TYR A 270 17.28 20.31 -1.52
N THR A 271 17.91 21.32 -2.13
CA THR A 271 18.75 21.13 -3.33
C THR A 271 20.19 20.76 -3.00
N ASP A 272 20.62 20.89 -1.74
CA ASP A 272 21.95 20.46 -1.29
C ASP A 272 22.03 18.93 -1.31
N PRO A 273 22.97 18.33 -2.09
CA PRO A 273 23.11 16.88 -2.19
C PRO A 273 23.60 16.20 -0.91
N THR A 274 24.07 16.96 0.09
CA THR A 274 24.51 16.43 1.39
C THR A 274 23.34 16.28 2.38
N ILE A 275 22.20 16.90 2.10
CA ILE A 275 20.96 16.75 2.86
C ILE A 275 20.24 15.52 2.33
N TYR A 276 19.84 14.61 3.23
CA TYR A 276 19.26 13.32 2.88
C TYR A 276 17.80 13.43 2.46
N GLU A 277 17.04 14.32 3.11
CA GLU A 277 15.64 14.58 2.78
C GLU A 277 15.52 15.33 1.44
N TYR A 278 14.41 15.13 0.73
CA TYR A 278 14.13 15.81 -0.52
C TYR A 278 13.56 17.23 -0.30
N SER A 279 12.75 17.39 0.74
CA SER A 279 12.01 18.60 1.00
C SER A 279 11.55 18.72 2.45
N THR A 280 10.86 19.81 2.76
CA THR A 280 10.20 20.01 4.06
C THR A 280 8.95 19.15 4.25
N ILE A 281 8.54 18.36 3.29
CA ILE A 281 7.46 17.37 3.45
C ILE A 281 7.83 16.35 4.54
N ASP A 282 9.08 15.86 4.51
CA ASP A 282 9.54 14.83 5.43
C ASP A 282 9.57 15.32 6.89
N TYR A 283 9.19 14.44 7.81
CA TYR A 283 9.20 14.73 9.24
C TYR A 283 9.95 13.62 10.00
N PRO A 284 10.84 13.95 10.92
CA PRO A 284 11.28 15.30 11.29
C PRO A 284 12.24 15.89 10.24
N SER A 285 12.08 17.17 9.96
CA SER A 285 12.97 17.93 9.07
C SER A 285 14.35 18.24 9.70
N SER A 286 14.83 17.38 10.57
CA SER A 286 16.07 17.55 11.32
C SER A 286 17.31 17.07 10.57
N HIS A 287 17.18 16.65 9.33
CA HIS A 287 18.24 16.10 8.47
C HIS A 287 18.98 14.89 9.08
N GLN A 288 18.39 14.27 10.08
CA GLN A 288 18.96 13.09 10.71
C GLN A 288 17.87 12.03 10.82
N PRO A 289 18.04 10.88 10.17
CA PRO A 289 17.27 9.70 10.50
C PRO A 289 17.61 9.35 11.95
N THR A 290 16.83 9.85 12.88
CA THR A 290 16.97 9.48 14.28
C THR A 290 16.42 8.06 14.40
N THR A 291 17.31 7.12 14.68
CA THR A 291 16.89 5.80 15.15
C THR A 291 16.12 6.00 16.43
N ARG A 292 14.81 5.71 16.38
CA ARG A 292 13.98 5.68 17.56
C ARG A 292 13.94 4.27 18.11
N SER A 293 13.73 4.11 19.40
CA SER A 293 13.43 2.79 19.94
C SER A 293 12.04 2.35 19.46
N ALA A 294 11.76 1.04 19.46
CA ALA A 294 10.46 0.49 19.13
C ALA A 294 9.31 1.12 19.95
N GLU A 295 9.59 1.48 21.20
CA GLU A 295 8.61 2.07 22.10
C GLU A 295 8.29 3.53 21.77
N SER A 296 9.18 4.24 21.06
CA SER A 296 9.02 5.66 20.73
C SER A 296 8.67 5.90 19.26
N ASP A 297 8.80 4.87 18.40
CA ASP A 297 8.45 4.96 16.98
C ASP A 297 7.09 4.31 16.73
N TYR A 298 6.03 5.07 16.96
CA TYR A 298 4.66 4.63 16.74
C TYR A 298 3.79 5.76 16.21
N PHE A 299 2.68 5.40 15.62
CA PHE A 299 1.60 6.32 15.25
C PHE A 299 0.24 5.71 15.59
N THR A 300 -0.75 6.56 15.74
CA THR A 300 -2.11 6.16 16.10
C THR A 300 -2.99 6.17 14.85
N LEU A 301 -3.71 5.08 14.65
CA LEU A 301 -4.68 4.97 13.57
C LEU A 301 -5.92 5.84 13.86
N SER A 302 -6.39 6.57 12.86
CA SER A 302 -7.56 7.42 12.97
C SER A 302 -8.82 6.61 13.24
N ASN A 303 -9.69 7.11 14.11
CA ASN A 303 -11.03 6.58 14.26
C ASN A 303 -11.86 6.84 12.99
N PHE A 304 -12.66 5.88 12.60
CA PHE A 304 -13.49 6.01 11.41
C PHE A 304 -14.84 5.32 11.57
N SER A 305 -15.77 5.68 10.69
CA SER A 305 -17.04 5.00 10.54
C SER A 305 -17.01 4.03 9.37
N ALA A 306 -17.12 2.74 9.65
CA ALA A 306 -17.21 1.72 8.59
C ALA A 306 -18.43 1.92 7.67
N LYS A 307 -19.47 2.60 8.16
CA LYS A 307 -20.73 2.82 7.43
C LYS A 307 -20.77 4.10 6.61
N TRP A 308 -20.17 5.17 7.13
CA TRP A 308 -20.39 6.53 6.62
C TRP A 308 -19.19 7.16 5.96
N ASP A 309 -17.99 6.67 6.23
CA ASP A 309 -16.82 7.23 5.59
C ASP A 309 -16.79 6.95 4.09
N PRO A 310 -16.26 7.88 3.29
CA PRO A 310 -16.39 7.84 1.83
C PRO A 310 -15.65 6.66 1.20
N VAL A 311 -14.64 6.11 1.88
CA VAL A 311 -13.80 5.01 1.39
C VAL A 311 -13.70 3.92 2.45
N PRO A 312 -14.78 3.19 2.72
CA PRO A 312 -14.86 2.30 3.89
C PRO A 312 -13.88 1.14 3.85
N THR A 313 -13.45 0.69 2.67
CA THR A 313 -12.52 -0.42 2.52
C THR A 313 -11.05 -0.02 2.68
N MET A 314 -10.74 1.28 2.54
CA MET A 314 -9.38 1.81 2.71
C MET A 314 -9.12 2.28 4.15
N LEU A 315 -9.92 1.82 5.06
CA LEU A 315 -9.85 2.21 6.45
C LEU A 315 -8.85 1.35 7.23
N VAL A 316 -8.54 1.81 8.41
CA VAL A 316 -7.63 1.13 9.32
C VAL A 316 -8.30 -0.09 9.95
N GLN A 317 -8.36 -1.18 9.19
CA GLN A 317 -8.85 -2.48 9.65
C GLN A 317 -7.71 -3.21 10.33
N ASN A 318 -7.45 -2.90 11.59
CA ASN A 318 -6.38 -3.52 12.35
C ASN A 318 -6.89 -4.04 13.71
N HIS A 319 -6.15 -4.99 14.29
CA HIS A 319 -6.43 -5.49 15.62
C HIS A 319 -5.90 -4.57 16.73
N VAL A 320 -5.05 -3.59 16.39
CA VAL A 320 -4.52 -2.59 17.32
C VAL A 320 -4.72 -1.18 16.79
N THR A 321 -4.79 -0.20 17.69
CA THR A 321 -4.92 1.22 17.37
C THR A 321 -3.56 1.89 17.14
N ASN A 322 -2.55 1.52 17.93
CA ASN A 322 -1.19 2.03 17.80
C ASN A 322 -0.33 1.06 17.00
N VAL A 323 0.38 1.57 16.02
CA VAL A 323 1.25 0.80 15.13
C VAL A 323 2.68 1.30 15.30
N ASN A 324 3.60 0.38 15.53
CA ASN A 324 5.02 0.68 15.72
C ASN A 324 5.79 0.57 14.40
N GLY A 325 6.97 1.17 14.35
CA GLY A 325 7.92 1.02 13.28
C GLY A 325 7.72 1.99 12.12
N PHE A 326 8.17 1.57 10.95
CA PHE A 326 8.19 2.36 9.72
C PHE A 326 9.24 3.49 9.72
N MET A 327 10.43 3.22 10.26
CA MET A 327 11.58 4.10 10.01
C MET A 327 12.00 4.03 8.54
N GLY A 328 12.52 5.13 8.01
CA GLY A 328 12.95 5.19 6.62
C GLY A 328 13.41 6.57 6.19
N GLN A 329 13.69 6.76 4.90
CA GLN A 329 14.12 8.05 4.37
C GLN A 329 13.03 9.10 4.55
N THR A 330 11.82 8.81 4.12
CA THR A 330 10.64 9.64 4.39
C THR A 330 9.84 8.96 5.49
N THR A 331 10.17 9.30 6.74
CA THR A 331 9.61 8.64 7.93
C THR A 331 8.14 8.99 8.16
N GLY A 332 7.75 10.18 7.76
CA GLY A 332 6.38 10.69 7.85
C GLY A 332 6.30 12.06 7.18
N TYR A 333 5.17 12.71 7.30
CA TYR A 333 4.88 13.94 6.58
C TYR A 333 4.52 15.06 7.55
N ASN A 334 4.97 16.28 7.27
CA ASN A 334 4.48 17.49 7.92
C ASN A 334 3.03 17.76 7.52
N LYS A 335 2.15 17.79 8.50
CA LYS A 335 0.69 17.96 8.32
C LYS A 335 0.32 19.24 7.57
N GLU A 336 1.11 20.31 7.75
CA GLU A 336 0.86 21.61 7.14
C GLU A 336 0.97 21.64 5.61
N PHE A 337 1.71 20.68 5.02
CA PHE A 337 1.87 20.58 3.57
C PHE A 337 0.86 19.65 2.89
N LEU A 338 -0.03 19.02 3.66
CA LEU A 338 -1.06 18.16 3.08
C LEU A 338 -2.12 19.00 2.37
N LYS A 339 -2.48 18.61 1.15
CA LYS A 339 -3.62 19.17 0.45
C LYS A 339 -4.92 18.87 1.19
N SER A 340 -5.88 19.79 1.13
CA SER A 340 -7.14 19.75 1.89
C SER A 340 -8.02 18.52 1.61
N HIS A 341 -7.86 17.88 0.46
CA HIS A 341 -8.62 16.68 0.08
C HIS A 341 -8.00 15.36 0.56
N VAL A 342 -6.82 15.41 1.15
CA VAL A 342 -6.10 14.22 1.63
C VAL A 342 -6.64 13.81 3.00
N LEU A 343 -6.99 12.53 3.12
CA LEU A 343 -7.47 11.93 4.36
C LEU A 343 -6.28 11.44 5.18
N ILE A 344 -6.28 11.76 6.46
CA ILE A 344 -5.30 11.24 7.43
C ILE A 344 -5.87 9.95 8.02
N LEU A 345 -5.16 8.84 7.81
CA LEU A 345 -5.52 7.53 8.34
C LEU A 345 -4.70 7.14 9.58
N GLY A 346 -3.54 7.79 9.77
CA GLY A 346 -2.71 7.59 10.95
C GLY A 346 -1.72 8.73 11.14
N GLU A 347 -1.59 9.18 12.41
CA GLU A 347 -0.73 10.29 12.78
C GLU A 347 -0.14 10.10 14.20
N ASP A 348 0.92 10.81 14.49
CA ASP A 348 1.39 10.97 15.86
C ASP A 348 0.53 12.03 16.54
N LEU A 349 -0.18 11.67 17.60
CA LEU A 349 -1.09 12.57 18.32
C LEU A 349 -0.37 13.67 19.10
N TYR A 350 0.93 13.57 19.29
CA TYR A 350 1.73 14.50 20.11
C TYR A 350 2.64 15.40 19.27
N SER A 351 2.65 15.24 17.96
CA SER A 351 3.43 16.06 17.02
C SER A 351 2.61 16.42 15.79
N SER A 352 3.22 17.15 14.85
CA SER A 352 2.62 17.46 13.54
C SER A 352 2.89 16.38 12.50
N GLN A 353 3.39 15.20 12.92
CA GLN A 353 3.73 14.11 12.02
C GLN A 353 2.50 13.31 11.62
N VAL A 354 2.31 13.15 10.32
CA VAL A 354 1.33 12.24 9.71
C VAL A 354 2.10 11.11 9.03
N LYS A 355 1.67 9.86 9.23
CA LYS A 355 2.35 8.68 8.67
C LYS A 355 1.57 7.98 7.57
N TYR A 356 0.26 7.99 7.64
CA TYR A 356 -0.61 7.20 6.79
C TYR A 356 -1.71 8.07 6.22
N ILE A 357 -1.67 8.28 4.90
CA ILE A 357 -2.60 9.18 4.20
C ILE A 357 -3.21 8.51 2.98
N HIS A 358 -4.41 8.98 2.61
CA HIS A 358 -5.15 8.49 1.45
C HIS A 358 -5.82 9.62 0.70
N GLY A 359 -5.94 9.49 -0.61
CA GLY A 359 -6.63 10.47 -1.44
C GLY A 359 -7.12 9.89 -2.76
N ASN A 360 -7.87 10.72 -3.48
CA ASN A 360 -8.39 10.39 -4.79
C ASN A 360 -7.79 11.31 -5.84
N ILE A 361 -7.55 10.77 -7.04
CA ILE A 361 -7.17 11.53 -8.21
C ILE A 361 -7.92 11.01 -9.43
N GLY A 362 -8.76 11.86 -10.04
CA GLY A 362 -9.61 11.45 -11.15
C GLY A 362 -10.55 10.30 -10.76
N LYS A 363 -10.38 9.14 -11.39
CA LYS A 363 -11.16 7.93 -11.11
C LYS A 363 -10.47 6.94 -10.17
N GLY A 364 -9.19 7.15 -9.88
CA GLY A 364 -8.37 6.29 -9.06
C GLY A 364 -8.06 6.87 -7.69
N THR A 365 -7.20 6.18 -6.97
CA THR A 365 -6.88 6.49 -5.59
C THR A 365 -5.40 6.29 -5.33
N PHE A 366 -4.88 6.96 -4.29
CA PHE A 366 -3.55 6.72 -3.79
C PHE A 366 -3.56 6.57 -2.28
N THR A 367 -2.60 5.83 -1.77
CA THR A 367 -2.29 5.72 -0.34
C THR A 367 -0.79 5.84 -0.17
N PHE A 368 -0.35 6.73 0.71
CA PHE A 368 1.04 6.89 1.09
C PHE A 368 1.23 6.48 2.55
N LEU A 369 2.26 5.70 2.80
CA LEU A 369 2.65 5.28 4.13
C LEU A 369 4.12 5.69 4.36
N GLY A 370 4.33 6.60 5.30
CA GLY A 370 5.67 7.09 5.66
C GLY A 370 6.50 5.99 6.31
N GLY A 371 7.78 5.94 5.95
CA GLY A 371 8.72 4.94 6.44
C GLY A 371 8.83 3.70 5.57
N HIS A 372 9.63 2.75 6.02
CA HIS A 372 10.11 1.62 5.22
C HIS A 372 9.52 0.28 5.66
N ASP A 373 9.98 -0.28 6.76
CA ASP A 373 9.60 -1.60 7.26
C ASP A 373 8.98 -1.49 8.65
N PRO A 374 7.79 -2.09 8.86
CA PRO A 374 7.10 -2.02 10.15
C PRO A 374 7.84 -2.70 11.31
N GLU A 375 8.73 -3.64 11.05
CA GLU A 375 9.42 -4.42 12.10
C GLU A 375 10.94 -4.19 12.10
N ASP A 376 11.46 -3.39 11.18
CA ASP A 376 12.87 -2.96 11.16
C ASP A 376 12.99 -1.53 11.69
N TYR A 377 13.43 -1.39 12.94
CA TYR A 377 13.58 -0.12 13.62
C TYR A 377 14.91 0.59 13.34
N ARG A 378 15.80 0.01 12.58
CA ARG A 378 17.13 0.57 12.31
C ARG A 378 17.39 0.82 10.84
N HIS A 379 16.94 -0.04 9.99
CA HIS A 379 17.04 -0.01 8.53
C HIS A 379 18.35 0.56 7.99
N PHE A 380 19.39 -0.28 7.92
CA PHE A 380 20.67 0.06 7.32
C PHE A 380 20.83 -0.58 5.93
N VAL A 381 21.56 0.11 5.05
CA VAL A 381 21.93 -0.45 3.74
C VAL A 381 22.67 -1.78 3.92
N GLY A 382 22.09 -2.87 3.42
CA GLY A 382 22.64 -4.22 3.48
C GLY A 382 22.25 -5.03 4.71
N ASP A 383 21.29 -4.58 5.51
CA ASP A 383 20.70 -5.40 6.56
C ASP A 383 19.96 -6.62 5.96
N PRO A 384 19.88 -7.73 6.69
CA PRO A 384 19.09 -8.87 6.24
C PRO A 384 17.60 -8.51 6.23
N PRO A 385 16.80 -9.09 5.31
CA PRO A 385 15.37 -8.87 5.27
C PRO A 385 14.68 -9.35 6.55
N THR A 386 13.57 -8.68 6.90
CA THR A 386 12.74 -9.03 8.05
C THR A 386 12.18 -10.45 7.95
N GLU A 387 12.38 -11.24 9.00
CA GLU A 387 11.84 -12.61 9.10
C GLU A 387 10.37 -12.60 9.53
N LEU A 388 9.43 -12.57 8.58
CA LEU A 388 7.99 -12.47 8.86
C LEU A 388 7.40 -13.65 9.65
N ASP A 389 8.08 -14.78 9.70
CA ASP A 389 7.68 -15.86 10.61
C ASP A 389 7.79 -15.50 12.10
N LEU A 390 8.60 -14.53 12.44
CA LEU A 390 8.70 -13.96 13.79
C LEU A 390 7.63 -12.89 14.04
N HIS A 391 7.05 -12.33 12.98
CA HIS A 391 6.13 -11.18 12.98
C HIS A 391 4.77 -11.49 12.33
N ARG A 392 4.26 -12.72 12.52
CA ARG A 392 3.02 -13.25 11.88
C ARG A 392 1.78 -12.39 12.09
N ASN A 393 1.75 -11.65 13.20
CA ASN A 393 0.64 -10.80 13.61
C ASN A 393 1.02 -9.31 13.61
N SER A 394 2.06 -8.94 12.87
CA SER A 394 2.50 -7.54 12.75
C SER A 394 1.37 -6.63 12.28
N PRO A 395 1.00 -5.62 13.06
CA PRO A 395 -0.03 -4.67 12.67
C PRO A 395 0.40 -3.80 11.49
N GLY A 396 1.69 -3.48 11.38
CA GLY A 396 2.23 -2.69 10.28
C GLY A 396 2.18 -3.43 8.94
N TYR A 397 2.64 -4.67 8.89
CA TYR A 397 2.51 -5.51 7.69
C TYR A 397 1.05 -5.78 7.32
N ARG A 398 0.18 -5.83 8.32
CA ARG A 398 -1.25 -5.96 8.08
C ARG A 398 -1.84 -4.72 7.39
N LEU A 399 -1.39 -3.49 7.72
CA LEU A 399 -1.80 -2.29 6.99
C LEU A 399 -1.46 -2.37 5.50
N ILE A 400 -0.27 -2.88 5.16
CA ILE A 400 0.12 -3.12 3.77
C ILE A 400 -0.89 -4.05 3.09
N LEU A 401 -1.21 -5.19 3.70
CA LEU A 401 -2.13 -6.19 3.14
C LEU A 401 -3.58 -5.70 3.06
N ASN A 402 -4.02 -4.80 3.96
CA ASN A 402 -5.31 -4.12 3.83
C ASN A 402 -5.42 -3.39 2.49
N ASN A 403 -4.35 -2.69 2.06
CA ASN A 403 -4.30 -1.97 0.80
C ASN A 403 -4.38 -2.90 -0.42
N ILE A 404 -3.82 -4.11 -0.33
CA ILE A 404 -3.83 -5.12 -1.40
C ILE A 404 -5.26 -5.59 -1.73
N LEU A 405 -6.12 -5.71 -0.73
CA LEU A 405 -7.51 -6.16 -0.93
C LEU A 405 -8.45 -5.03 -1.40
N PHE A 406 -8.03 -3.77 -1.29
CA PHE A 406 -8.89 -2.63 -1.64
C PHE A 406 -9.47 -2.70 -3.07
N PRO A 407 -8.71 -2.99 -4.13
CA PRO A 407 -9.25 -3.06 -5.48
C PRO A 407 -10.23 -4.23 -5.70
N ALA A 408 -10.24 -5.22 -4.82
CA ALA A 408 -11.17 -6.34 -4.87
C ALA A 408 -12.58 -5.95 -4.41
N ALA A 409 -12.71 -4.84 -3.68
CA ALA A 409 -13.94 -4.41 -3.06
C ALA A 409 -14.96 -3.93 -4.11
N LYS A 410 -16.17 -4.44 -4.02
CA LYS A 410 -17.29 -3.95 -4.81
C LYS A 410 -17.68 -2.54 -4.36
N LYS A 411 -17.67 -1.59 -5.30
CA LYS A 411 -18.11 -0.22 -5.00
C LYS A 411 -19.55 -0.25 -4.50
N LYS A 412 -19.79 0.35 -3.32
CA LYS A 412 -21.14 0.57 -2.82
C LYS A 412 -21.82 1.69 -3.60
N PRO A 413 -23.12 1.57 -3.89
CA PRO A 413 -23.90 2.73 -4.29
C PRO A 413 -23.86 3.76 -3.15
N LYS A 414 -23.62 5.04 -3.49
CA LYS A 414 -23.70 6.11 -2.49
C LYS A 414 -25.10 6.07 -1.87
N LYS A 415 -25.19 5.96 -0.55
CA LYS A 415 -26.46 6.17 0.15
C LYS A 415 -26.77 7.66 0.02
N THR A 416 -27.84 7.99 -0.70
CA THR A 416 -28.39 9.34 -0.80
C THR A 416 -29.21 9.64 0.43
#